data_3fb5746bd580e5d7b0ef603a5b4ed87c
#
_entry.id   3fb5746bd580e5d7b0ef603a5b4ed87c
#
_cell.length_a   1.000
_cell.length_b   1.000
_cell.length_c   1.000
_cell.angle_alpha   90.00
_cell.angle_beta   90.00
_cell.angle_gamma   90.00
#
_symmetry.space_group_name_H-M   'P 1'
#
loop_
_entity.id
_entity.type
_entity.pdbx_description
1 polymer ?
#
loop_
_entity_poly.entity_id
_entity_poly.type
_entity_poly.pdbx_seq_one_letter_code
_entity_poly.pdbx_strand_id
1 'polypeptide(L)'
;MNLPDINKDRKRRKSGPLELGTMAFGKVPPQAKELEEAVLGAIMLEKNAFDIIVEILSPECFYVEAHQRIFRAMQGLQQKNSPIDLLTVVEELKFREELDLVGGPFYITRLTNSVFSSANIEIHARIILQKFIQRELIKISSEIIGDAYEDSTDVFDLLDMAESKLFDITNKHLKRDYASIDTVLVKTIQRIEDLRTRQDEITGVPTGFNSIDKVTYGWQQSDLIVLAARPSVGKTAFALNLARNAALHPTKPTPVGFFSLEMSASQLVQRILSAESGIMLEKIARGRLEQHEMEELYKKGINRLSSAPIHIDDTAALNIFELRAKCRRLKNKHNVGLIIIDYLQLMSGTGENRNANREQEISRISRDLKGLAKELQVPIIALSQLSREVEKRKEGSKIPQLSDLRESGAIEQDADMVIFLYRPEYHDIHANEMGESTKGETQVRIAKHRNGQLETITLKALLHIQKFVEDDEDDFGHRLPPGNFRPVKDIDDQGGAKIYFQAGSKMNDAEFDEDAPF
;
A
#
# COMPACT_ATOMS: atom_id res chain seq x y z
N MET A 1 25.95 57.11 -44.39
CA MET A 1 24.50 56.88 -44.22
C MET A 1 24.33 55.68 -43.33
N ASN A 2 24.12 55.95 -42.04
CA ASN A 2 23.94 54.91 -41.03
C ASN A 2 22.43 54.65 -40.90
N LEU A 3 22.02 53.38 -41.11
CA LEU A 3 20.67 52.91 -40.84
C LEU A 3 20.52 52.69 -39.36
N PRO A 4 19.42 53.08 -38.69
CA PRO A 4 19.22 52.89 -37.27
C PRO A 4 18.79 51.46 -36.97
N ASP A 5 19.37 50.93 -35.89
CA ASP A 5 19.15 49.62 -35.27
C ASP A 5 17.74 49.56 -34.67
N ILE A 6 16.81 48.78 -35.31
CA ILE A 6 15.44 48.55 -34.82
C ILE A 6 15.41 47.18 -34.09
N ASN A 7 16.09 47.11 -32.95
CA ASN A 7 15.98 45.88 -32.12
C ASN A 7 16.22 46.16 -30.63
N LYS A 8 15.49 47.13 -30.07
CA LYS A 8 15.36 47.25 -28.60
C LYS A 8 13.89 47.54 -28.26
N ASP A 9 13.35 46.72 -27.38
CA ASP A 9 12.03 46.79 -26.74
C ASP A 9 10.92 45.86 -27.27
N ARG A 10 11.23 44.56 -27.38
CA ARG A 10 10.20 43.53 -27.11
C ARG A 10 10.34 43.07 -25.67
N LYS A 11 9.89 43.87 -24.71
CA LYS A 11 9.44 43.39 -23.42
C LYS A 11 8.35 42.35 -23.70
N ARG A 12 8.68 41.06 -23.49
CA ARG A 12 7.69 39.99 -23.36
C ARG A 12 6.70 40.43 -22.30
N ARG A 13 5.54 40.92 -22.71
CA ARG A 13 4.35 40.95 -21.85
C ARG A 13 4.12 39.50 -21.47
N LYS A 14 4.37 39.15 -20.18
CA LYS A 14 3.80 37.95 -19.60
C LYS A 14 2.30 38.07 -19.81
N SER A 15 1.75 37.33 -20.77
CA SER A 15 0.32 37.10 -20.86
C SER A 15 -0.04 36.47 -19.51
N GLY A 16 -0.86 37.16 -18.74
CA GLY A 16 -1.50 36.56 -17.56
C GLY A 16 -2.23 35.29 -18.00
N PRO A 17 -2.57 34.39 -17.07
CA PRO A 17 -3.25 33.17 -17.41
C PRO A 17 -4.46 33.51 -18.26
N LEU A 18 -4.44 33.04 -19.50
CA LEU A 18 -5.51 33.25 -20.46
C LEU A 18 -6.81 32.80 -19.81
N GLU A 19 -7.80 33.68 -19.78
CA GLU A 19 -9.20 33.38 -19.51
C GLU A 19 -9.81 32.44 -20.58
N LEU A 20 -9.05 31.43 -21.00
CA LEU A 20 -9.49 30.41 -21.98
C LEU A 20 -10.61 29.53 -21.41
N GLY A 21 -10.74 29.46 -20.07
CA GLY A 21 -11.79 28.69 -19.42
C GLY A 21 -13.20 29.24 -19.58
N THR A 22 -13.35 30.55 -19.95
CA THR A 22 -14.66 31.18 -20.05
C THR A 22 -15.32 31.07 -21.41
N MET A 23 -14.59 30.64 -22.46
CA MET A 23 -15.14 30.59 -23.82
C MET A 23 -14.97 29.25 -24.57
N ALA A 24 -14.42 28.21 -23.97
CA ALA A 24 -14.11 26.96 -24.69
C ALA A 24 -15.32 26.28 -25.34
N PHE A 25 -16.57 26.61 -24.92
CA PHE A 25 -17.79 26.07 -25.54
C PHE A 25 -18.97 27.06 -25.56
N GLY A 26 -18.75 28.36 -25.37
CA GLY A 26 -19.85 29.35 -25.31
C GLY A 26 -20.83 29.17 -24.15
N LYS A 27 -20.47 28.36 -23.14
CA LYS A 27 -21.29 28.07 -21.96
C LYS A 27 -20.76 28.82 -20.74
N VAL A 28 -21.71 29.29 -19.91
CA VAL A 28 -21.38 29.91 -18.62
C VAL A 28 -20.77 28.85 -17.69
N PRO A 29 -19.68 29.18 -16.97
CA PRO A 29 -19.09 28.25 -16.00
C PRO A 29 -20.12 27.75 -14.97
N PRO A 30 -20.02 26.51 -14.50
CA PRO A 30 -20.92 25.98 -13.48
C PRO A 30 -20.95 26.85 -12.23
N GLN A 31 -22.12 27.39 -11.87
CA GLN A 31 -22.32 28.33 -10.75
C GLN A 31 -23.66 28.10 -10.05
N ALA A 32 -23.79 28.53 -8.81
CA ALA A 32 -25.00 28.47 -8.02
C ALA A 32 -25.10 29.68 -7.08
N LYS A 33 -25.14 30.90 -7.68
CA LYS A 33 -25.04 32.17 -6.93
C LYS A 33 -26.10 32.32 -5.85
N GLU A 34 -27.33 31.91 -6.13
CA GLU A 34 -28.45 31.98 -5.17
C GLU A 34 -28.19 31.09 -3.93
N LEU A 35 -27.57 29.91 -4.13
CA LEU A 35 -27.21 29.03 -3.02
C LEU A 35 -26.01 29.58 -2.23
N GLU A 36 -25.07 30.25 -2.89
CA GLU A 36 -23.95 30.93 -2.22
C GLU A 36 -24.48 32.04 -1.31
N GLU A 37 -25.41 32.89 -1.81
CA GLU A 37 -26.08 33.95 -1.02
C GLU A 37 -26.82 33.34 0.17
N ALA A 38 -27.58 32.25 -0.04
CA ALA A 38 -28.33 31.58 1.01
C ALA A 38 -27.43 30.98 2.10
N VAL A 39 -26.30 30.34 1.71
CA VAL A 39 -25.35 29.76 2.68
C VAL A 39 -24.68 30.86 3.50
N LEU A 40 -24.19 31.94 2.89
CA LEU A 40 -23.55 33.04 3.61
C LEU A 40 -24.53 33.74 4.55
N GLY A 41 -25.76 33.96 4.10
CA GLY A 41 -26.82 34.53 4.92
C GLY A 41 -27.18 33.63 6.11
N ALA A 42 -27.31 32.35 5.91
CA ALA A 42 -27.63 31.39 6.97
C ALA A 42 -26.52 31.30 8.03
N ILE A 43 -25.24 31.37 7.64
CA ILE A 43 -24.11 31.41 8.58
C ILE A 43 -24.20 32.61 9.52
N MET A 44 -24.64 33.76 9.02
CA MET A 44 -24.80 34.98 9.85
C MET A 44 -26.02 34.95 10.79
N LEU A 45 -26.97 34.07 10.51
CA LEU A 45 -28.20 33.95 11.29
C LEU A 45 -28.15 32.83 12.34
N GLU A 46 -27.42 31.75 12.07
CA GLU A 46 -27.34 30.56 12.91
C GLU A 46 -25.95 30.32 13.50
N LYS A 47 -25.92 30.20 14.82
CA LYS A 47 -24.67 30.14 15.61
C LYS A 47 -23.73 28.97 15.26
N ASN A 48 -24.29 27.82 14.87
CA ASN A 48 -23.51 26.59 14.60
C ASN A 48 -23.37 26.27 13.09
N ALA A 49 -23.96 27.10 12.22
CA ALA A 49 -23.97 26.85 10.79
C ALA A 49 -22.56 26.92 10.19
N PHE A 50 -21.71 27.78 10.69
CA PHE A 50 -20.36 27.95 10.19
C PHE A 50 -19.50 26.70 10.42
N ASP A 51 -19.62 26.04 11.57
CA ASP A 51 -18.84 24.85 11.91
C ASP A 51 -19.11 23.70 10.94
N ILE A 52 -20.36 23.54 10.52
CA ILE A 52 -20.75 22.53 9.52
C ILE A 52 -20.21 22.90 8.13
N ILE A 53 -20.29 24.18 7.78
CA ILE A 53 -19.95 24.64 6.43
C ILE A 53 -18.44 24.70 6.19
N VAL A 54 -17.65 25.05 7.19
CA VAL A 54 -16.19 25.14 7.07
C VAL A 54 -15.53 23.78 6.80
N GLU A 55 -16.19 22.68 7.16
CA GLU A 55 -15.75 21.33 6.83
C GLU A 55 -15.97 20.97 5.36
N ILE A 56 -16.98 21.57 4.72
CA ILE A 56 -17.42 21.28 3.35
C ILE A 56 -16.82 22.27 2.36
N LEU A 57 -16.83 23.56 2.69
CA LEU A 57 -16.45 24.64 1.79
C LEU A 57 -15.18 25.37 2.23
N SER A 58 -14.36 25.69 1.23
CA SER A 58 -13.28 26.68 1.33
C SER A 58 -13.69 27.97 0.59
N PRO A 59 -13.01 29.11 0.82
CA PRO A 59 -13.33 30.37 0.13
C PRO A 59 -13.32 30.21 -1.40
N GLU A 60 -12.44 29.39 -1.94
CA GLU A 60 -12.26 29.15 -3.37
C GLU A 60 -13.47 28.43 -4.00
N CYS A 61 -14.30 27.77 -3.18
CA CYS A 61 -15.50 27.08 -3.66
C CYS A 61 -16.56 28.05 -4.20
N PHE A 62 -16.57 29.28 -3.72
CA PHE A 62 -17.52 30.30 -4.16
C PHE A 62 -17.16 30.84 -5.54
N TYR A 63 -18.15 31.02 -6.41
CA TYR A 63 -17.97 31.58 -7.75
C TYR A 63 -17.80 33.08 -7.73
N VAL A 64 -18.57 33.78 -6.86
CA VAL A 64 -18.56 35.23 -6.74
C VAL A 64 -17.41 35.64 -5.83
N GLU A 65 -16.52 36.52 -6.32
CA GLU A 65 -15.35 36.98 -5.57
C GLU A 65 -15.74 37.68 -4.24
N ALA A 66 -16.83 38.45 -4.25
CA ALA A 66 -17.36 39.06 -3.02
C ALA A 66 -17.72 37.98 -1.97
N HIS A 67 -18.30 36.84 -2.37
CA HIS A 67 -18.63 35.75 -1.47
C HIS A 67 -17.37 35.08 -0.91
N GLN A 68 -16.32 34.91 -1.71
CA GLN A 68 -15.02 34.41 -1.25
C GLN A 68 -14.43 35.28 -0.14
N ARG A 69 -14.47 36.61 -0.32
CA ARG A 69 -13.98 37.61 0.67
C ARG A 69 -14.80 37.57 1.95
N ILE A 70 -16.13 37.52 1.83
CA ILE A 70 -17.04 37.43 3.00
C ILE A 70 -16.73 36.14 3.78
N PHE A 71 -16.59 35.01 3.11
CA PHE A 71 -16.30 33.73 3.77
C PHE A 71 -14.92 33.74 4.45
N ARG A 72 -13.89 34.36 3.84
CA ARG A 72 -12.57 34.58 4.49
C ARG A 72 -12.66 35.44 5.73
N ALA A 73 -13.53 36.48 5.73
CA ALA A 73 -13.77 37.31 6.91
C ALA A 73 -14.42 36.49 8.03
N MET A 74 -15.40 35.61 7.70
CA MET A 74 -16.03 34.69 8.67
C MET A 74 -15.03 33.69 9.25
N GLN A 75 -14.13 33.12 8.43
CA GLN A 75 -13.03 32.28 8.91
C GLN A 75 -12.10 33.02 9.88
N GLY A 76 -11.80 34.29 9.60
CA GLY A 76 -10.97 35.11 10.47
C GLY A 76 -11.64 35.39 11.82
N LEU A 77 -12.96 35.61 11.84
CA LEU A 77 -13.73 35.78 13.07
C LEU A 77 -13.72 34.51 13.92
N GLN A 78 -13.88 33.33 13.28
CA GLN A 78 -13.81 32.07 14.00
C GLN A 78 -12.44 31.82 14.62
N GLN A 79 -11.35 32.10 13.89
CA GLN A 79 -9.98 31.97 14.44
C GLN A 79 -9.75 32.87 15.65
N LYS A 80 -10.47 34.02 15.73
CA LYS A 80 -10.46 34.95 16.87
C LYS A 80 -11.45 34.55 17.97
N ASN A 81 -12.17 33.42 17.83
CA ASN A 81 -13.28 33.00 18.70
C ASN A 81 -14.36 34.09 18.87
N SER A 82 -14.57 34.92 17.85
CA SER A 82 -15.58 35.97 17.83
C SER A 82 -16.88 35.44 17.20
N PRO A 83 -18.06 35.86 17.66
CA PRO A 83 -19.32 35.45 17.04
C PRO A 83 -19.38 35.89 15.59
N ILE A 84 -20.01 35.08 14.74
CA ILE A 84 -20.20 35.39 13.32
C ILE A 84 -21.65 35.82 13.13
N ASP A 85 -21.84 37.13 13.05
CA ASP A 85 -23.13 37.76 12.77
C ASP A 85 -22.96 38.93 11.79
N LEU A 86 -24.06 39.52 11.37
CA LEU A 86 -24.07 40.62 10.41
C LEU A 86 -23.12 41.75 10.81
N LEU A 87 -23.11 42.16 12.10
CA LEU A 87 -22.35 43.32 12.57
C LEU A 87 -20.85 42.98 12.61
N THR A 88 -20.50 41.85 13.16
CA THR A 88 -19.09 41.40 13.27
C THR A 88 -18.46 41.17 11.92
N VAL A 89 -19.20 40.59 10.95
CA VAL A 89 -18.71 40.41 9.56
C VAL A 89 -18.48 41.76 8.87
N VAL A 90 -19.38 42.73 9.05
CA VAL A 90 -19.19 44.08 8.49
C VAL A 90 -17.96 44.76 9.10
N GLU A 91 -17.77 44.66 10.41
CA GLU A 91 -16.61 45.21 11.13
C GLU A 91 -15.29 44.56 10.67
N GLU A 92 -15.25 43.21 10.53
CA GLU A 92 -14.08 42.47 10.05
C GLU A 92 -13.73 42.85 8.61
N LEU A 93 -14.74 42.97 7.73
CA LEU A 93 -14.54 43.41 6.34
C LEU A 93 -14.05 44.87 6.26
N LYS A 94 -14.52 45.72 7.14
CA LYS A 94 -14.05 47.11 7.25
C LYS A 94 -12.60 47.17 7.73
N PHE A 95 -12.25 46.36 8.71
CA PHE A 95 -10.87 46.23 9.21
C PHE A 95 -9.91 45.74 8.13
N ARG A 96 -10.38 44.86 7.21
CA ARG A 96 -9.60 44.36 6.07
C ARG A 96 -9.59 45.29 4.86
N GLU A 97 -10.28 46.44 4.93
CA GLU A 97 -10.47 47.37 3.81
C GLU A 97 -11.16 46.72 2.59
N GLU A 98 -11.95 45.65 2.81
CA GLU A 98 -12.63 44.89 1.76
C GLU A 98 -14.14 45.17 1.67
N LEU A 99 -14.70 45.98 2.58
CA LEU A 99 -16.15 46.20 2.66
C LEU A 99 -16.75 46.80 1.38
N ASP A 100 -16.07 47.75 0.75
CA ASP A 100 -16.55 48.37 -0.51
C ASP A 100 -16.45 47.41 -1.68
N LEU A 101 -15.45 46.54 -1.68
CA LEU A 101 -15.25 45.52 -2.72
C LEU A 101 -16.33 44.42 -2.74
N VAL A 102 -16.95 44.17 -1.58
CA VAL A 102 -18.06 43.21 -1.46
C VAL A 102 -19.44 43.82 -1.69
N GLY A 103 -19.53 45.12 -1.97
CA GLY A 103 -20.78 45.82 -2.22
C GLY A 103 -21.37 46.55 -0.98
N GLY A 104 -20.57 46.78 0.05
CA GLY A 104 -20.92 47.54 1.23
C GLY A 104 -21.87 46.84 2.20
N PRO A 105 -22.27 47.52 3.31
CA PRO A 105 -23.13 46.94 4.35
C PRO A 105 -24.48 46.50 3.82
N PHE A 106 -25.01 47.20 2.83
CA PHE A 106 -26.31 46.88 2.22
C PHE A 106 -26.30 45.49 1.57
N TYR A 107 -25.21 45.12 0.89
CA TYR A 107 -25.09 43.80 0.31
C TYR A 107 -25.10 42.67 1.35
N ILE A 108 -24.36 42.87 2.46
CA ILE A 108 -24.33 41.90 3.57
C ILE A 108 -25.72 41.72 4.18
N THR A 109 -26.46 42.85 4.39
CA THR A 109 -27.85 42.80 4.87
C THR A 109 -28.78 42.08 3.90
N ARG A 110 -28.56 42.23 2.59
CA ARG A 110 -29.34 41.53 1.57
C ARG A 110 -29.13 40.00 1.65
N LEU A 111 -27.90 39.55 1.93
CA LEU A 111 -27.60 38.12 2.08
C LEU A 111 -28.39 37.50 3.25
N THR A 112 -28.53 38.19 4.38
CA THR A 112 -29.33 37.68 5.51
C THR A 112 -30.83 37.64 5.21
N ASN A 113 -31.33 38.55 4.37
CA ASN A 113 -32.73 38.57 3.95
C ASN A 113 -33.09 37.54 2.86
N SER A 114 -32.11 36.98 2.18
CA SER A 114 -32.33 35.95 1.14
C SER A 114 -32.47 34.51 1.68
N VAL A 115 -32.35 34.33 3.00
CA VAL A 115 -32.45 33.02 3.66
C VAL A 115 -33.91 32.65 3.90
N PHE A 116 -34.42 31.67 3.17
CA PHE A 116 -35.79 31.15 3.38
C PHE A 116 -35.84 30.04 4.45
N SER A 117 -34.77 29.29 4.64
CA SER A 117 -34.63 28.23 5.65
C SER A 117 -33.16 27.80 5.76
N SER A 118 -32.69 27.68 6.98
CA SER A 118 -31.35 27.15 7.30
C SER A 118 -31.31 25.60 7.35
N ALA A 119 -32.48 24.94 7.38
CA ALA A 119 -32.58 23.49 7.56
C ALA A 119 -31.80 22.65 6.50
N ASN A 120 -31.52 23.22 5.32
CA ASN A 120 -30.87 22.52 4.21
C ASN A 120 -29.48 23.09 3.86
N ILE A 121 -28.87 23.82 4.79
CA ILE A 121 -27.59 24.53 4.52
C ILE A 121 -26.47 23.58 4.07
N GLU A 122 -26.41 22.38 4.62
CA GLU A 122 -25.43 21.36 4.25
C GLU A 122 -25.63 20.90 2.81
N ILE A 123 -26.88 20.66 2.38
CA ILE A 123 -27.20 20.27 1.00
C ILE A 123 -26.81 21.38 0.03
N HIS A 124 -27.09 22.65 0.38
CA HIS A 124 -26.69 23.81 -0.42
C HIS A 124 -25.17 23.92 -0.54
N ALA A 125 -24.44 23.71 0.56
CA ALA A 125 -22.98 23.68 0.54
C ALA A 125 -22.41 22.57 -0.35
N ARG A 126 -22.98 21.38 -0.29
CA ARG A 126 -22.58 20.26 -1.16
C ARG A 126 -22.83 20.56 -2.65
N ILE A 127 -23.91 21.27 -3.01
CA ILE A 127 -24.16 21.71 -4.39
C ILE A 127 -23.11 22.76 -4.82
N ILE A 128 -22.76 23.71 -3.96
CA ILE A 128 -21.71 24.69 -4.24
C ILE A 128 -20.38 23.98 -4.48
N LEU A 129 -20.00 23.04 -3.62
CA LEU A 129 -18.81 22.21 -3.78
C LEU A 129 -18.82 21.45 -5.10
N GLN A 130 -19.95 20.84 -5.47
CA GLN A 130 -20.10 20.14 -6.76
C GLN A 130 -19.85 21.09 -7.95
N LYS A 131 -20.38 22.33 -7.91
CA LYS A 131 -20.16 23.34 -8.93
C LYS A 131 -18.69 23.79 -8.99
N PHE A 132 -18.04 23.89 -7.85
CA PHE A 132 -16.61 24.19 -7.77
C PHE A 132 -15.76 23.06 -8.39
N ILE A 133 -16.01 21.80 -8.03
CA ILE A 133 -15.31 20.65 -8.62
C ILE A 133 -15.48 20.63 -10.15
N GLN A 134 -16.69 20.92 -10.64
CA GLN A 134 -16.92 21.04 -12.09
C GLN A 134 -16.08 22.14 -12.74
N ARG A 135 -15.92 23.30 -12.08
CA ARG A 135 -15.04 24.40 -12.57
C ARG A 135 -13.57 24.00 -12.59
N GLU A 136 -13.10 23.37 -11.52
CA GLU A 136 -11.71 22.90 -11.44
C GLU A 136 -11.41 21.83 -12.51
N LEU A 137 -12.34 20.91 -12.76
CA LEU A 137 -12.21 19.93 -13.83
C LEU A 137 -12.13 20.59 -15.21
N ILE A 138 -12.96 21.62 -15.47
CA ILE A 138 -12.92 22.38 -16.72
C ILE A 138 -11.57 23.10 -16.88
N LYS A 139 -11.10 23.74 -15.79
CA LYS A 139 -9.83 24.45 -15.76
C LYS A 139 -8.65 23.50 -16.05
N ILE A 140 -8.56 22.39 -15.34
CA ILE A 140 -7.49 21.41 -15.53
C ILE A 140 -7.53 20.80 -16.93
N SER A 141 -8.74 20.47 -17.44
CA SER A 141 -8.88 19.97 -18.81
C SER A 141 -8.40 20.99 -19.83
N SER A 142 -8.67 22.27 -19.61
CA SER A 142 -8.21 23.35 -20.52
C SER A 142 -6.69 23.52 -20.46
N GLU A 143 -6.08 23.38 -19.28
CA GLU A 143 -4.62 23.39 -19.12
C GLU A 143 -3.99 22.19 -19.83
N ILE A 144 -4.53 20.97 -19.63
CA ILE A 144 -4.06 19.75 -20.31
C ILE A 144 -4.16 19.90 -21.83
N ILE A 145 -5.26 20.46 -22.34
CA ILE A 145 -5.43 20.72 -23.78
C ILE A 145 -4.37 21.73 -24.26
N GLY A 146 -4.13 22.80 -23.49
CA GLY A 146 -3.12 23.80 -23.83
C GLY A 146 -1.72 23.19 -23.94
N ASP A 147 -1.32 22.44 -22.92
CA ASP A 147 0.00 21.80 -22.86
C ASP A 147 0.16 20.70 -23.92
N ALA A 148 -0.94 20.01 -24.29
CA ALA A 148 -0.93 19.00 -25.35
C ALA A 148 -0.75 19.57 -26.78
N TYR A 149 -1.04 20.86 -26.98
CA TYR A 149 -0.76 21.54 -28.24
C TYR A 149 0.67 22.11 -28.32
N GLU A 150 1.44 22.06 -27.23
CA GLU A 150 2.82 22.50 -27.22
C GLU A 150 3.76 21.37 -27.65
N ASP A 151 4.39 21.50 -28.85
CA ASP A 151 5.33 20.49 -29.39
C ASP A 151 6.57 20.22 -28.52
N SER A 152 6.82 21.07 -27.51
CA SER A 152 7.96 20.94 -26.60
C SER A 152 7.67 20.09 -25.35
N THR A 153 6.41 19.71 -25.12
CA THR A 153 5.99 18.98 -23.91
C THR A 153 6.13 17.48 -24.14
N ASP A 154 6.86 16.79 -23.24
CA ASP A 154 6.94 15.33 -23.26
C ASP A 154 5.57 14.73 -22.90
N VAL A 155 5.14 13.73 -23.68
CA VAL A 155 3.83 13.08 -23.51
C VAL A 155 3.70 12.40 -22.14
N PHE A 156 4.78 11.84 -21.61
CA PHE A 156 4.78 11.18 -20.31
C PHE A 156 4.68 12.20 -19.17
N ASP A 157 5.40 13.32 -19.27
CA ASP A 157 5.31 14.43 -18.31
C ASP A 157 3.90 15.03 -18.29
N LEU A 158 3.27 15.16 -19.46
CA LEU A 158 1.89 15.64 -19.59
C LEU A 158 0.88 14.70 -18.92
N LEU A 159 1.04 13.39 -19.10
CA LEU A 159 0.19 12.38 -18.45
C LEU A 159 0.34 12.42 -16.94
N ASP A 160 1.56 12.49 -16.43
CA ASP A 160 1.85 12.55 -15.00
C ASP A 160 1.27 13.82 -14.37
N MET A 161 1.39 14.96 -15.04
CA MET A 161 0.79 16.22 -14.62
C MET A 161 -0.75 16.13 -14.58
N ALA A 162 -1.36 15.58 -15.61
CA ALA A 162 -2.81 15.41 -15.69
C ALA A 162 -3.34 14.53 -14.55
N GLU A 163 -2.69 13.38 -14.30
CA GLU A 163 -3.05 12.47 -13.20
C GLU A 163 -2.89 13.15 -11.84
N SER A 164 -1.77 13.84 -11.61
CA SER A 164 -1.50 14.56 -10.36
C SER A 164 -2.57 15.63 -10.07
N LYS A 165 -2.92 16.45 -11.05
CA LYS A 165 -3.94 17.52 -10.90
C LYS A 165 -5.33 16.94 -10.63
N LEU A 166 -5.73 15.87 -11.32
CA LEU A 166 -7.02 15.19 -11.09
C LEU A 166 -7.07 14.53 -9.70
N PHE A 167 -5.95 13.95 -9.27
CA PHE A 167 -5.82 13.36 -7.94
C PHE A 167 -5.92 14.40 -6.82
N ASP A 168 -5.35 15.59 -7.00
CA ASP A 168 -5.42 16.67 -6.03
C ASP A 168 -6.86 17.14 -5.78
N ILE A 169 -7.70 17.22 -6.84
CA ILE A 169 -9.13 17.51 -6.67
C ILE A 169 -9.79 16.44 -5.81
N THR A 170 -9.53 15.16 -6.11
CA THR A 170 -10.14 14.04 -5.39
C THR A 170 -9.75 14.03 -3.92
N ASN A 171 -8.48 14.27 -3.62
CA ASN A 171 -7.98 14.24 -2.24
C ASN A 171 -8.40 15.45 -1.40
N LYS A 172 -8.46 16.66 -2.01
CA LYS A 172 -8.79 17.89 -1.28
C LYS A 172 -10.28 17.99 -0.95
N HIS A 173 -11.14 17.50 -1.84
CA HIS A 173 -12.57 17.79 -1.78
C HIS A 173 -13.47 16.58 -1.53
N LEU A 174 -12.93 15.35 -1.66
CA LEU A 174 -13.62 14.10 -1.35
C LEU A 174 -13.06 13.47 -0.07
N LYS A 175 -12.71 14.27 0.94
CA LYS A 175 -12.37 13.75 2.28
C LYS A 175 -13.55 12.91 2.75
N ARG A 176 -13.27 11.67 3.16
CA ARG A 176 -14.27 10.78 3.75
C ARG A 176 -14.85 11.48 4.97
N ASP A 177 -16.17 11.56 5.04
CA ASP A 177 -16.88 11.99 6.24
C ASP A 177 -16.40 11.18 7.45
N TYR A 178 -16.33 11.81 8.62
CA TYR A 178 -16.09 11.12 9.87
C TYR A 178 -17.19 10.07 10.04
N ALA A 179 -16.81 8.80 10.19
CA ALA A 179 -17.78 7.78 10.51
C ALA A 179 -18.10 7.89 12.00
N SER A 180 -19.38 8.04 12.37
CA SER A 180 -19.79 8.02 13.77
C SER A 180 -19.42 6.65 14.37
N ILE A 181 -19.07 6.64 15.66
CA ILE A 181 -18.69 5.43 16.36
C ILE A 181 -19.76 4.34 16.24
N ASP A 182 -21.04 4.73 16.24
CA ASP A 182 -22.16 3.80 16.11
C ASP A 182 -22.14 3.03 14.80
N THR A 183 -21.87 3.74 13.67
CA THR A 183 -21.78 3.11 12.34
C THR A 183 -20.59 2.15 12.25
N VAL A 184 -19.46 2.53 12.86
CA VAL A 184 -18.25 1.69 12.89
C VAL A 184 -18.46 0.49 13.81
N LEU A 185 -19.14 0.69 14.95
CA LEU A 185 -19.40 -0.35 15.94
C LEU A 185 -20.28 -1.47 15.37
N VAL A 186 -21.37 -1.13 14.67
CA VAL A 186 -22.23 -2.13 14.00
C VAL A 186 -21.42 -2.97 13.00
N LYS A 187 -20.62 -2.34 12.14
CA LYS A 187 -19.76 -3.07 11.19
C LYS A 187 -18.71 -3.95 11.89
N THR A 188 -18.18 -3.46 13.01
CA THR A 188 -17.16 -4.19 13.78
C THR A 188 -17.76 -5.41 14.47
N ILE A 189 -18.95 -5.28 15.05
CA ILE A 189 -19.67 -6.41 15.67
C ILE A 189 -20.00 -7.47 14.63
N GLN A 190 -20.55 -7.07 13.48
CA GLN A 190 -20.80 -8.01 12.37
C GLN A 190 -19.54 -8.76 11.96
N ARG A 191 -18.41 -8.05 11.84
CA ARG A 191 -17.13 -8.69 11.52
C ARG A 191 -16.67 -9.69 12.59
N ILE A 192 -16.86 -9.37 13.87
CA ILE A 192 -16.55 -10.27 14.99
C ILE A 192 -17.44 -11.52 14.95
N GLU A 193 -18.73 -11.37 14.69
CA GLU A 193 -19.67 -12.49 14.56
C GLU A 193 -19.32 -13.37 13.35
N ASP A 194 -18.97 -12.77 12.21
CA ASP A 194 -18.50 -13.50 11.02
C ASP A 194 -17.22 -14.31 11.31
N LEU A 195 -16.28 -13.73 12.06
CA LEU A 195 -15.04 -14.41 12.46
C LEU A 195 -15.31 -15.55 13.44
N ARG A 196 -16.26 -15.36 14.36
CA ARG A 196 -16.65 -16.40 15.34
C ARG A 196 -17.29 -17.63 14.69
N THR A 197 -18.01 -17.42 13.57
CA THR A 197 -18.68 -18.51 12.84
C THR A 197 -17.75 -19.25 11.88
N ARG A 198 -16.61 -18.65 11.53
CA ARG A 198 -15.59 -19.29 10.69
C ARG A 198 -14.75 -20.25 11.53
N GLN A 199 -14.56 -21.45 11.01
CA GLN A 199 -13.65 -22.45 11.60
C GLN A 199 -12.18 -22.18 11.23
N ASP A 200 -11.92 -21.26 10.30
CA ASP A 200 -10.57 -20.93 9.85
C ASP A 200 -9.89 -19.98 10.84
N GLU A 201 -8.76 -20.39 11.40
CA GLU A 201 -7.94 -19.56 12.29
C GLU A 201 -7.30 -18.36 11.57
N ILE A 202 -7.21 -18.38 10.23
CA ILE A 202 -6.54 -17.35 9.42
C ILE A 202 -7.54 -16.27 8.97
N THR A 203 -7.46 -15.09 9.58
CA THR A 203 -8.34 -13.94 9.27
C THR A 203 -7.85 -13.15 8.04
N GLY A 204 -6.54 -13.04 7.88
CA GLY A 204 -5.86 -12.34 6.78
C GLY A 204 -5.68 -13.19 5.52
N VAL A 205 -4.73 -12.79 4.66
CA VAL A 205 -4.25 -13.57 3.52
C VAL A 205 -3.25 -14.60 4.03
N PRO A 206 -3.43 -15.89 3.73
CA PRO A 206 -2.54 -16.95 4.21
C PRO A 206 -1.09 -16.74 3.76
N THR A 207 -0.13 -16.97 4.65
CA THR A 207 1.29 -16.98 4.30
C THR A 207 1.72 -18.30 3.68
N GLY A 208 0.96 -19.36 4.00
CA GLY A 208 1.25 -20.74 3.63
C GLY A 208 2.32 -21.39 4.50
N PHE A 209 2.72 -20.73 5.58
CA PHE A 209 3.55 -21.27 6.64
C PHE A 209 2.75 -21.22 7.94
N ASN A 210 2.40 -22.39 8.48
CA ASN A 210 1.54 -22.46 9.67
C ASN A 210 2.15 -21.79 10.89
N SER A 211 3.48 -21.86 11.03
CA SER A 211 4.21 -21.21 12.11
C SER A 211 4.11 -19.67 12.02
N ILE A 212 4.14 -19.11 10.82
CA ILE A 212 3.94 -17.66 10.61
C ILE A 212 2.46 -17.30 10.79
N ASP A 213 1.54 -18.11 10.24
CA ASP A 213 0.10 -17.85 10.31
C ASP A 213 -0.41 -17.90 11.75
N LYS A 214 0.14 -18.74 12.63
CA LYS A 214 -0.18 -18.78 14.07
C LYS A 214 0.12 -17.46 14.79
N VAL A 215 1.15 -16.73 14.37
CA VAL A 215 1.57 -15.47 14.99
C VAL A 215 0.88 -14.28 14.37
N THR A 216 0.67 -14.30 13.04
CA THR A 216 0.16 -13.16 12.26
C THR A 216 -1.32 -13.24 11.94
N TYR A 217 -1.93 -14.43 12.06
CA TYR A 217 -3.27 -14.75 11.55
C TYR A 217 -3.40 -14.46 10.05
N GLY A 218 -2.28 -14.56 9.29
CA GLY A 218 -2.15 -14.14 7.90
C GLY A 218 -1.93 -12.63 7.74
N TRP A 219 -1.69 -12.18 6.50
CA TRP A 219 -1.49 -10.76 6.20
C TRP A 219 -2.81 -10.00 6.30
N GLN A 220 -2.87 -9.03 7.24
CA GLN A 220 -4.10 -8.30 7.51
C GLN A 220 -4.34 -7.20 6.48
N GLN A 221 -5.62 -6.91 6.19
CA GLN A 221 -6.01 -5.84 5.27
C GLN A 221 -5.47 -4.49 5.73
N SER A 222 -5.05 -3.66 4.78
CA SER A 222 -4.51 -2.31 5.02
C SER A 222 -3.15 -2.27 5.72
N ASP A 223 -2.50 -3.42 5.96
CA ASP A 223 -1.18 -3.45 6.56
C ASP A 223 -0.07 -3.24 5.53
N LEU A 224 0.94 -2.48 5.94
CA LEU A 224 2.22 -2.38 5.26
C LEU A 224 3.21 -3.28 5.99
N ILE A 225 3.64 -4.34 5.31
CA ILE A 225 4.61 -5.32 5.78
C ILE A 225 5.95 -5.03 5.10
N VAL A 226 7.00 -4.86 5.86
CA VAL A 226 8.36 -4.68 5.33
C VAL A 226 9.15 -5.96 5.53
N LEU A 227 9.57 -6.59 4.44
CA LEU A 227 10.42 -7.76 4.43
C LEU A 227 11.84 -7.36 4.06
N ALA A 228 12.75 -7.39 5.02
CA ALA A 228 14.10 -6.91 4.82
C ALA A 228 15.15 -8.03 5.00
N ALA A 229 16.18 -7.99 4.15
CA ALA A 229 17.30 -8.91 4.20
C ALA A 229 18.55 -8.33 3.54
N ARG A 230 19.71 -8.93 3.83
CA ARG A 230 20.92 -8.69 3.02
C ARG A 230 20.79 -9.34 1.64
N PRO A 231 21.52 -8.85 0.62
CA PRO A 231 21.59 -9.50 -0.68
C PRO A 231 21.96 -10.99 -0.54
N SER A 232 21.46 -11.82 -1.43
CA SER A 232 21.73 -13.26 -1.49
C SER A 232 21.21 -14.12 -0.32
N VAL A 233 20.55 -13.55 0.69
CA VAL A 233 19.91 -14.29 1.79
C VAL A 233 18.67 -15.07 1.31
N GLY A 234 18.04 -14.62 0.20
CA GLY A 234 16.87 -15.28 -0.37
C GLY A 234 15.57 -14.47 -0.27
N LYS A 235 15.64 -13.14 -0.09
CA LYS A 235 14.51 -12.23 0.06
C LYS A 235 13.45 -12.39 -1.05
N THR A 236 13.85 -12.27 -2.33
CA THR A 236 12.96 -12.45 -3.49
C THR A 236 12.41 -13.86 -3.58
N ALA A 237 13.23 -14.90 -3.28
CA ALA A 237 12.75 -16.29 -3.28
C ALA A 237 11.66 -16.49 -2.21
N PHE A 238 11.83 -15.94 -1.01
CA PHE A 238 10.83 -16.01 0.04
C PHE A 238 9.55 -15.27 -0.34
N ALA A 239 9.66 -14.05 -0.89
CA ALA A 239 8.51 -13.29 -1.37
C ALA A 239 7.71 -14.03 -2.47
N LEU A 240 8.42 -14.72 -3.38
CA LEU A 240 7.77 -15.57 -4.41
C LEU A 240 7.08 -16.79 -3.80
N ASN A 241 7.64 -17.39 -2.73
CA ASN A 241 6.95 -18.44 -1.99
C ASN A 241 5.68 -17.93 -1.34
N LEU A 242 5.70 -16.74 -0.71
CA LEU A 242 4.50 -16.12 -0.14
C LEU A 242 3.44 -15.85 -1.23
N ALA A 243 3.85 -15.32 -2.39
CA ALA A 243 2.96 -15.09 -3.52
C ALA A 243 2.30 -16.37 -4.03
N ARG A 244 3.13 -17.42 -4.24
CA ARG A 244 2.66 -18.74 -4.68
C ARG A 244 1.72 -19.38 -3.65
N ASN A 245 2.11 -19.38 -2.39
CA ASN A 245 1.32 -19.97 -1.31
C ASN A 245 -0.05 -19.29 -1.17
N ALA A 246 -0.09 -17.95 -1.22
CA ALA A 246 -1.35 -17.20 -1.17
C ALA A 246 -2.24 -17.49 -2.38
N ALA A 247 -1.66 -17.55 -3.59
CA ALA A 247 -2.41 -17.78 -4.82
C ALA A 247 -2.93 -19.22 -4.94
N LEU A 248 -2.18 -20.20 -4.45
CA LEU A 248 -2.50 -21.64 -4.53
C LEU A 248 -3.10 -22.20 -3.24
N HIS A 249 -3.47 -21.32 -2.27
CA HIS A 249 -4.02 -21.79 -0.99
C HIS A 249 -5.31 -22.61 -1.20
N PRO A 250 -5.42 -23.82 -0.61
CA PRO A 250 -6.50 -24.76 -0.93
C PRO A 250 -7.90 -24.24 -0.56
N THR A 251 -8.04 -23.53 0.55
CA THR A 251 -9.34 -23.02 1.02
C THR A 251 -9.58 -21.55 0.71
N LYS A 252 -8.50 -20.75 0.58
CA LYS A 252 -8.59 -19.30 0.41
C LYS A 252 -7.60 -18.80 -0.66
N PRO A 253 -7.74 -19.23 -1.95
CA PRO A 253 -6.85 -18.74 -3.00
C PRO A 253 -7.02 -17.23 -3.14
N THR A 254 -5.91 -16.50 -3.04
CA THR A 254 -5.91 -15.04 -3.04
C THR A 254 -5.14 -14.52 -4.25
N PRO A 255 -5.76 -13.70 -5.13
CA PRO A 255 -5.05 -13.09 -6.26
C PRO A 255 -3.94 -12.16 -5.78
N VAL A 256 -2.75 -12.30 -6.40
CA VAL A 256 -1.53 -11.58 -6.01
C VAL A 256 -1.05 -10.69 -7.14
N GLY A 257 -0.73 -9.42 -6.83
CA GLY A 257 0.02 -8.52 -7.69
C GLY A 257 1.48 -8.49 -7.27
N PHE A 258 2.41 -8.86 -8.14
CA PHE A 258 3.84 -8.86 -7.88
C PHE A 258 4.53 -7.85 -8.81
N PHE A 259 5.11 -6.80 -8.22
CA PHE A 259 5.87 -5.77 -8.92
C PHE A 259 7.36 -6.02 -8.71
N SER A 260 8.08 -6.26 -9.80
CA SER A 260 9.53 -6.50 -9.79
C SER A 260 10.26 -5.37 -10.50
N LEU A 261 11.09 -4.65 -9.76
CA LEU A 261 11.89 -3.55 -10.28
C LEU A 261 13.33 -4.00 -10.62
N GLU A 262 13.71 -5.23 -10.21
CA GLU A 262 15.06 -5.76 -10.38
C GLU A 262 15.11 -6.91 -11.40
N MET A 263 14.11 -7.78 -11.43
CA MET A 263 14.11 -9.02 -12.20
C MET A 263 13.00 -9.05 -13.23
N SER A 264 13.27 -9.66 -14.40
CA SER A 264 12.24 -9.85 -15.43
C SER A 264 11.19 -10.88 -15.00
N ALA A 265 9.97 -10.73 -15.53
CA ALA A 265 8.87 -11.65 -15.28
C ALA A 265 9.24 -13.13 -15.60
N SER A 266 9.99 -13.35 -16.67
CA SER A 266 10.47 -14.69 -17.04
C SER A 266 11.36 -15.32 -15.96
N GLN A 267 12.28 -14.55 -15.36
CA GLN A 267 13.14 -15.04 -14.29
C GLN A 267 12.36 -15.37 -13.01
N LEU A 268 11.35 -14.59 -12.70
CA LEU A 268 10.48 -14.84 -11.55
C LEU A 268 9.65 -16.10 -11.75
N VAL A 269 9.08 -16.29 -12.94
CA VAL A 269 8.32 -17.49 -13.29
C VAL A 269 9.19 -18.73 -13.23
N GLN A 270 10.45 -18.69 -13.72
CA GLN A 270 11.39 -19.81 -13.60
C GLN A 270 11.63 -20.19 -12.12
N ARG A 271 11.75 -19.22 -11.21
CA ARG A 271 11.90 -19.48 -9.77
C ARG A 271 10.65 -20.10 -9.16
N ILE A 272 9.46 -19.61 -9.52
CA ILE A 272 8.20 -20.20 -9.06
C ILE A 272 8.03 -21.63 -9.59
N LEU A 273 8.36 -21.87 -10.87
CA LEU A 273 8.34 -23.20 -11.47
C LEU A 273 9.31 -24.16 -10.76
N SER A 274 10.52 -23.71 -10.44
CA SER A 274 11.50 -24.49 -9.69
C SER A 274 10.96 -24.87 -8.30
N ALA A 275 10.36 -23.90 -7.58
CA ALA A 275 9.78 -24.13 -6.26
C ALA A 275 8.59 -25.11 -6.27
N GLU A 276 7.79 -25.09 -7.34
CA GLU A 276 6.58 -25.93 -7.45
C GLU A 276 6.88 -27.33 -7.98
N SER A 277 7.79 -27.45 -8.96
CA SER A 277 8.17 -28.73 -9.55
C SER A 277 9.21 -29.51 -8.73
N GLY A 278 9.99 -28.80 -7.86
CA GLY A 278 11.12 -29.39 -7.15
C GLY A 278 12.37 -29.58 -8.03
N ILE A 279 12.37 -29.03 -9.23
CA ILE A 279 13.50 -29.11 -10.16
C ILE A 279 14.49 -27.98 -9.90
N MET A 280 15.78 -28.28 -9.92
CA MET A 280 16.82 -27.27 -9.69
C MET A 280 16.68 -26.09 -10.65
N LEU A 281 16.72 -24.86 -10.13
CA LEU A 281 16.61 -23.64 -10.93
C LEU A 281 17.66 -23.58 -12.05
N GLU A 282 18.88 -24.05 -11.79
CA GLU A 282 19.95 -24.07 -12.78
C GLU A 282 19.61 -24.92 -14.01
N LYS A 283 18.96 -26.07 -13.80
CA LYS A 283 18.53 -26.96 -14.91
C LYS A 283 17.44 -26.27 -15.74
N ILE A 284 16.45 -25.65 -15.10
CA ILE A 284 15.39 -24.91 -15.77
C ILE A 284 15.97 -23.73 -16.57
N ALA A 285 16.83 -22.92 -15.94
CA ALA A 285 17.43 -21.73 -16.56
C ALA A 285 18.33 -22.08 -17.77
N ARG A 286 19.01 -23.23 -17.74
CA ARG A 286 19.87 -23.69 -18.85
C ARG A 286 19.16 -24.57 -19.85
N GLY A 287 17.89 -24.92 -19.62
CA GLY A 287 17.15 -25.87 -20.49
C GLY A 287 17.71 -27.27 -20.49
N ARG A 288 18.45 -27.69 -19.47
CA ARG A 288 19.07 -29.00 -19.34
C ARG A 288 18.21 -29.93 -18.49
N LEU A 289 17.01 -30.22 -18.98
CA LEU A 289 16.03 -31.06 -18.31
C LEU A 289 16.04 -32.45 -18.96
N GLU A 290 16.02 -33.50 -18.14
CA GLU A 290 15.79 -34.86 -18.59
C GLU A 290 14.29 -35.04 -18.91
N GLN A 291 13.94 -36.12 -19.67
CA GLN A 291 12.58 -36.37 -20.11
C GLN A 291 11.60 -36.47 -18.92
N HIS A 292 11.98 -37.17 -17.86
CA HIS A 292 11.16 -37.29 -16.65
C HIS A 292 11.00 -35.97 -15.90
N GLU A 293 12.05 -35.11 -15.84
CA GLU A 293 12.00 -33.80 -15.23
C GLU A 293 11.07 -32.85 -16.01
N MET A 294 11.07 -32.97 -17.36
CA MET A 294 10.15 -32.22 -18.20
C MET A 294 8.69 -32.62 -17.93
N GLU A 295 8.41 -33.94 -17.78
CA GLU A 295 7.07 -34.41 -17.41
C GLU A 295 6.64 -33.94 -16.03
N GLU A 296 7.54 -33.91 -15.04
CA GLU A 296 7.27 -33.36 -13.71
C GLU A 296 7.01 -31.86 -13.77
N LEU A 297 7.80 -31.12 -14.57
CA LEU A 297 7.59 -29.66 -14.77
C LEU A 297 6.18 -29.39 -15.31
N TYR A 298 5.71 -30.19 -16.27
CA TYR A 298 4.35 -30.07 -16.80
C TYR A 298 3.30 -30.44 -15.77
N LYS A 299 3.43 -31.58 -15.09
CA LYS A 299 2.41 -32.07 -14.14
C LYS A 299 2.30 -31.23 -12.87
N LYS A 300 3.43 -30.96 -12.22
CA LYS A 300 3.46 -30.26 -10.93
C LYS A 300 3.58 -28.74 -11.10
N GLY A 301 4.40 -28.26 -12.03
CA GLY A 301 4.65 -26.83 -12.23
C GLY A 301 3.56 -26.17 -13.08
N ILE A 302 3.51 -26.49 -14.36
CA ILE A 302 2.69 -25.75 -15.32
C ILE A 302 1.19 -25.92 -15.05
N ASN A 303 0.71 -27.14 -14.82
CA ASN A 303 -0.73 -27.37 -14.59
C ASN A 303 -1.27 -26.62 -13.37
N ARG A 304 -0.50 -26.53 -12.28
CA ARG A 304 -0.93 -25.82 -11.07
C ARG A 304 -0.81 -24.31 -11.23
N LEU A 305 0.27 -23.84 -11.85
CA LEU A 305 0.55 -22.40 -11.99
C LEU A 305 -0.26 -21.74 -13.12
N SER A 306 -0.70 -22.47 -14.13
CA SER A 306 -1.51 -21.93 -15.23
C SER A 306 -2.84 -21.34 -14.77
N SER A 307 -3.40 -21.85 -13.66
CA SER A 307 -4.63 -21.35 -13.04
C SER A 307 -4.38 -20.43 -11.83
N ALA A 308 -3.12 -20.25 -11.42
CA ALA A 308 -2.77 -19.44 -10.27
C ALA A 308 -3.02 -17.94 -10.57
N PRO A 309 -3.78 -17.22 -9.75
CA PRO A 309 -4.07 -15.80 -9.98
C PRO A 309 -2.90 -14.92 -9.54
N ILE A 310 -1.73 -15.05 -10.18
CA ILE A 310 -0.54 -14.24 -9.95
C ILE A 310 -0.34 -13.32 -11.14
N HIS A 311 -0.35 -12.00 -10.88
CA HIS A 311 -0.14 -10.96 -11.88
C HIS A 311 1.23 -10.33 -11.65
N ILE A 312 2.15 -10.48 -12.62
CA ILE A 312 3.52 -9.99 -12.53
C ILE A 312 3.65 -8.75 -13.42
N ASP A 313 4.26 -7.70 -12.85
CA ASP A 313 4.66 -6.48 -13.56
C ASP A 313 6.16 -6.27 -13.34
N ASP A 314 6.94 -6.24 -14.42
CA ASP A 314 8.39 -6.08 -14.40
C ASP A 314 8.86 -4.74 -14.98
N THR A 315 8.00 -3.72 -14.87
CA THR A 315 8.35 -2.36 -15.30
C THR A 315 9.48 -1.82 -14.43
N ALA A 316 10.61 -1.51 -15.05
CA ALA A 316 11.75 -0.89 -14.37
C ALA A 316 11.43 0.58 -14.01
N ALA A 317 12.03 1.07 -12.92
CA ALA A 317 11.93 2.47 -12.47
C ALA A 317 10.49 2.99 -12.27
N LEU A 318 9.63 2.16 -11.69
CA LEU A 318 8.24 2.48 -11.39
C LEU A 318 8.15 3.62 -10.36
N ASN A 319 7.41 4.67 -10.67
CA ASN A 319 7.11 5.72 -9.71
C ASN A 319 5.86 5.38 -8.88
N ILE A 320 5.68 6.08 -7.75
CA ILE A 320 4.58 5.78 -6.81
C ILE A 320 3.19 6.02 -7.40
N PHE A 321 3.03 6.98 -8.31
CA PHE A 321 1.75 7.29 -8.94
C PHE A 321 1.37 6.19 -9.94
N GLU A 322 2.32 5.77 -10.76
CA GLU A 322 2.14 4.67 -11.70
C GLU A 322 1.83 3.35 -10.97
N LEU A 323 2.57 3.06 -9.88
CA LEU A 323 2.28 1.91 -9.02
C LEU A 323 0.84 1.97 -8.49
N ARG A 324 0.38 3.13 -8.00
CA ARG A 324 -0.98 3.33 -7.49
C ARG A 324 -2.03 3.07 -8.58
N ALA A 325 -1.82 3.61 -9.79
CA ALA A 325 -2.72 3.40 -10.93
C ALA A 325 -2.81 1.91 -11.32
N LYS A 326 -1.66 1.22 -11.41
CA LYS A 326 -1.59 -0.22 -11.69
C LYS A 326 -2.25 -1.06 -10.59
N CYS A 327 -2.01 -0.75 -9.31
CA CYS A 327 -2.63 -1.44 -8.18
C CYS A 327 -4.15 -1.28 -8.16
N ARG A 328 -4.68 -0.07 -8.41
CA ARG A 328 -6.13 0.18 -8.55
C ARG A 328 -6.74 -0.64 -9.69
N ARG A 329 -6.06 -0.69 -10.85
CA ARG A 329 -6.49 -1.50 -11.99
C ARG A 329 -6.52 -2.98 -11.66
N LEU A 330 -5.49 -3.50 -11.01
CA LEU A 330 -5.42 -4.89 -10.56
C LEU A 330 -6.52 -5.21 -9.53
N LYS A 331 -6.77 -4.30 -8.58
CA LYS A 331 -7.86 -4.45 -7.61
C LYS A 331 -9.22 -4.50 -8.27
N ASN A 332 -9.50 -3.57 -9.18
CA ASN A 332 -10.80 -3.47 -9.84
C ASN A 332 -11.05 -4.62 -10.83
N LYS A 333 -10.02 -5.03 -11.61
CA LYS A 333 -10.17 -6.03 -12.67
C LYS A 333 -10.04 -7.47 -12.16
N HIS A 334 -9.12 -7.71 -11.22
CA HIS A 334 -8.75 -9.05 -10.77
C HIS A 334 -8.99 -9.28 -9.28
N ASN A 335 -9.57 -8.28 -8.58
CA ASN A 335 -9.81 -8.31 -7.13
C ASN A 335 -8.57 -8.76 -6.32
N VAL A 336 -7.39 -8.23 -6.65
CA VAL A 336 -6.13 -8.57 -5.99
C VAL A 336 -6.27 -8.38 -4.48
N GLY A 337 -5.85 -9.40 -3.72
CA GLY A 337 -5.90 -9.44 -2.27
C GLY A 337 -4.55 -9.32 -1.57
N LEU A 338 -3.43 -9.37 -2.32
CA LEU A 338 -2.07 -9.19 -1.82
C LEU A 338 -1.24 -8.47 -2.89
N ILE A 339 -0.44 -7.49 -2.48
CA ILE A 339 0.50 -6.80 -3.36
C ILE A 339 1.91 -6.98 -2.79
N ILE A 340 2.87 -7.35 -3.66
CA ILE A 340 4.28 -7.52 -3.30
C ILE A 340 5.12 -6.63 -4.22
N ILE A 341 6.11 -5.91 -3.64
CA ILE A 341 6.96 -4.96 -4.36
C ILE A 341 8.43 -5.29 -4.09
N ASP A 342 9.18 -5.66 -5.12
CA ASP A 342 10.61 -6.01 -5.06
C ASP A 342 11.44 -5.02 -5.89
N TYR A 343 12.14 -4.06 -5.31
CA TYR A 343 12.25 -3.62 -3.93
C TYR A 343 12.19 -2.08 -3.85
N LEU A 344 11.87 -1.54 -2.67
CA LEU A 344 11.57 -0.12 -2.45
C LEU A 344 12.64 0.85 -2.95
N GLN A 345 13.91 0.52 -2.75
CA GLN A 345 15.03 1.39 -3.11
C GLN A 345 15.24 1.57 -4.62
N LEU A 346 14.53 0.84 -5.48
CA LEU A 346 14.55 1.06 -6.94
C LEU A 346 13.39 1.94 -7.41
N MET A 347 12.42 2.25 -6.55
CA MET A 347 11.35 3.18 -6.90
C MET A 347 11.89 4.58 -7.06
N SER A 348 11.37 5.29 -8.07
CA SER A 348 11.68 6.69 -8.33
C SER A 348 10.75 7.60 -7.56
N GLY A 349 11.28 8.63 -6.91
CA GLY A 349 10.47 9.71 -6.34
C GLY A 349 10.08 10.72 -7.42
N THR A 350 8.96 11.41 -7.22
CA THR A 350 8.40 12.42 -8.13
C THR A 350 9.03 13.81 -7.94
N GLY A 351 10.26 13.92 -7.48
CA GLY A 351 10.86 15.20 -7.17
C GLY A 351 11.64 15.80 -8.32
N GLU A 352 11.26 16.98 -8.80
CA GLU A 352 12.06 17.87 -9.66
C GLU A 352 13.40 18.29 -9.01
N ASN A 353 13.57 18.06 -7.71
CA ASN A 353 14.80 18.37 -6.97
C ASN A 353 15.76 17.19 -7.00
N ARG A 354 16.69 17.19 -7.93
CA ARG A 354 17.85 16.26 -8.00
C ARG A 354 18.73 16.24 -6.74
N ASN A 355 18.49 17.11 -5.77
CA ASN A 355 19.19 17.21 -4.48
C ASN A 355 18.34 16.72 -3.29
N ALA A 356 17.18 16.11 -3.49
CA ALA A 356 16.42 15.52 -2.40
C ALA A 356 17.24 14.38 -1.76
N ASN A 357 17.40 14.42 -0.43
CA ASN A 357 18.08 13.38 0.30
C ASN A 357 17.33 12.05 0.09
N ARG A 358 17.99 11.00 -0.34
CA ARG A 358 17.41 9.67 -0.64
C ARG A 358 16.56 9.14 0.53
N GLU A 359 16.95 9.45 1.75
CA GLU A 359 16.17 9.12 2.95
C GLU A 359 14.78 9.75 2.96
N GLN A 360 14.66 11.03 2.54
CA GLN A 360 13.39 11.73 2.47
C GLN A 360 12.47 11.15 1.37
N GLU A 361 13.06 10.75 0.25
CA GLU A 361 12.34 10.12 -0.85
C GLU A 361 11.75 8.78 -0.43
N ILE A 362 12.56 7.91 0.19
CA ILE A 362 12.12 6.61 0.72
C ILE A 362 11.05 6.80 1.81
N SER A 363 11.20 7.81 2.66
CA SER A 363 10.22 8.17 3.68
C SER A 363 8.86 8.57 3.09
N ARG A 364 8.87 9.28 1.96
CA ARG A 364 7.65 9.64 1.23
C ARG A 364 7.01 8.40 0.61
N ILE A 365 7.80 7.57 -0.08
CA ILE A 365 7.33 6.32 -0.69
C ILE A 365 6.66 5.41 0.36
N SER A 366 7.27 5.25 1.53
CA SER A 366 6.72 4.44 2.63
C SER A 366 5.34 4.92 3.07
N ARG A 367 5.17 6.23 3.31
CA ARG A 367 3.88 6.83 3.67
C ARG A 367 2.83 6.66 2.58
N ASP A 368 3.23 6.85 1.33
CA ASP A 368 2.35 6.68 0.18
C ASP A 368 1.89 5.23 0.02
N LEU A 369 2.78 4.24 0.24
CA LEU A 369 2.44 2.82 0.25
C LEU A 369 1.48 2.46 1.40
N LYS A 370 1.69 3.00 2.60
CA LYS A 370 0.74 2.82 3.70
C LYS A 370 -0.62 3.44 3.39
N GLY A 371 -0.63 4.61 2.74
CA GLY A 371 -1.83 5.25 2.21
C GLY A 371 -2.55 4.35 1.20
N LEU A 372 -1.80 3.77 0.25
CA LEU A 372 -2.32 2.86 -0.78
C LEU A 372 -2.89 1.57 -0.18
N ALA A 373 -2.21 0.96 0.80
CA ALA A 373 -2.72 -0.23 1.51
C ALA A 373 -4.08 0.03 2.17
N LYS A 374 -4.23 1.19 2.82
CA LYS A 374 -5.51 1.62 3.42
C LYS A 374 -6.58 1.92 2.39
N GLU A 375 -6.22 2.57 1.28
CA GLU A 375 -7.13 2.92 0.20
C GLU A 375 -7.74 1.68 -0.46
N LEU A 376 -6.90 0.71 -0.81
CA LEU A 376 -7.30 -0.52 -1.49
C LEU A 376 -7.83 -1.59 -0.52
N GLN A 377 -7.62 -1.43 0.79
CA GLN A 377 -7.88 -2.44 1.82
C GLN A 377 -7.19 -3.78 1.50
N VAL A 378 -5.93 -3.70 1.08
CA VAL A 378 -5.09 -4.84 0.70
C VAL A 378 -3.77 -4.77 1.46
N PRO A 379 -3.25 -5.88 2.01
CA PRO A 379 -1.88 -5.92 2.53
C PRO A 379 -0.87 -5.68 1.43
N ILE A 380 0.15 -4.88 1.74
CA ILE A 380 1.28 -4.62 0.85
C ILE A 380 2.55 -5.13 1.53
N ILE A 381 3.26 -6.06 0.87
CA ILE A 381 4.58 -6.52 1.29
C ILE A 381 5.62 -5.76 0.45
N ALA A 382 6.39 -4.93 1.10
CA ALA A 382 7.45 -4.16 0.48
C ALA A 382 8.81 -4.75 0.85
N LEU A 383 9.58 -5.15 -0.16
CA LEU A 383 10.91 -5.70 0.05
C LEU A 383 11.91 -4.56 0.26
N SER A 384 12.81 -4.73 1.21
CA SER A 384 13.85 -3.74 1.53
C SER A 384 15.21 -4.41 1.68
N GLN A 385 16.25 -3.68 1.33
CA GLN A 385 17.62 -4.12 1.53
C GLN A 385 18.19 -3.52 2.83
N LEU A 386 18.85 -4.35 3.64
CA LEU A 386 19.52 -3.91 4.88
C LEU A 386 20.84 -3.20 4.61
N SER A 387 21.21 -2.29 5.50
CA SER A 387 22.51 -1.59 5.48
C SER A 387 23.68 -2.57 5.53
N ARG A 388 24.81 -2.20 4.90
CA ARG A 388 26.06 -2.97 4.95
C ARG A 388 26.71 -2.99 6.33
N GLU A 389 26.30 -2.13 7.24
CA GLU A 389 26.83 -2.06 8.61
C GLU A 389 26.57 -3.33 9.43
N VAL A 390 25.50 -4.09 9.10
CA VAL A 390 25.21 -5.39 9.72
C VAL A 390 26.40 -6.36 9.59
N GLU A 391 27.06 -6.37 8.43
CA GLU A 391 28.19 -7.29 8.16
C GLU A 391 29.46 -6.94 8.92
N LYS A 392 29.61 -5.66 9.34
CA LYS A 392 30.77 -5.19 10.08
C LYS A 392 30.71 -5.52 11.59
N ARG A 393 29.57 -6.02 12.06
CA ARG A 393 29.39 -6.41 13.47
C ARG A 393 30.16 -7.70 13.77
N LYS A 394 30.52 -7.89 15.05
CA LYS A 394 31.13 -9.14 15.51
C LYS A 394 30.19 -10.32 15.35
N GLU A 395 30.75 -11.52 15.25
CA GLU A 395 29.99 -12.77 15.26
C GLU A 395 29.05 -12.82 16.47
N GLY A 396 27.84 -13.34 16.27
CA GLY A 396 26.74 -13.30 17.28
C GLY A 396 25.90 -12.02 17.29
N SER A 397 26.42 -10.88 16.77
CA SER A 397 25.68 -9.61 16.67
C SER A 397 25.22 -9.27 15.25
N LYS A 398 25.40 -10.17 14.29
CA LYS A 398 25.01 -10.00 12.87
C LYS A 398 23.52 -10.22 12.63
N ILE A 399 22.76 -10.55 13.66
CA ILE A 399 21.30 -10.65 13.58
C ILE A 399 20.73 -9.26 13.26
N PRO A 400 19.89 -9.12 12.22
CA PRO A 400 19.32 -7.85 11.83
C PRO A 400 18.46 -7.21 12.93
N GLN A 401 18.53 -5.89 13.03
CA GLN A 401 17.76 -5.06 13.98
C GLN A 401 17.04 -3.94 13.21
N LEU A 402 16.04 -3.32 13.83
CA LEU A 402 15.29 -2.21 13.23
C LEU A 402 16.20 -1.03 12.83
N SER A 403 17.25 -0.77 13.60
CA SER A 403 18.27 0.24 13.26
C SER A 403 19.03 -0.02 11.94
N ASP A 404 18.98 -1.25 11.41
CA ASP A 404 19.65 -1.60 10.16
C ASP A 404 18.85 -1.20 8.91
N LEU A 405 17.60 -0.77 9.11
CA LEU A 405 16.79 -0.06 8.12
C LEU A 405 17.17 1.44 8.01
N ARG A 406 18.38 1.84 8.38
CA ARG A 406 18.86 3.18 8.73
C ARG A 406 18.74 4.26 7.65
N GLU A 407 18.77 3.89 6.37
CA GLU A 407 18.43 4.81 5.26
C GLU A 407 16.91 5.01 5.13
N SER A 408 16.13 4.44 6.06
CA SER A 408 14.69 4.29 5.97
C SER A 408 14.03 4.29 7.35
N GLY A 409 14.47 5.14 8.29
CA GLY A 409 13.86 5.25 9.62
C GLY A 409 12.36 5.50 9.59
N ALA A 410 11.88 6.16 8.55
CA ALA A 410 10.45 6.35 8.32
C ALA A 410 9.74 5.05 7.91
N ILE A 411 10.40 4.13 7.19
CA ILE A 411 9.80 2.82 6.85
C ILE A 411 9.46 2.07 8.14
N GLU A 412 10.37 2.11 9.12
CA GLU A 412 10.11 1.50 10.42
C GLU A 412 8.86 2.10 11.08
N GLN A 413 8.69 3.43 11.05
CA GLN A 413 7.56 4.10 11.69
C GLN A 413 6.23 3.79 10.99
N ASP A 414 6.21 3.81 9.65
CA ASP A 414 5.01 3.65 8.83
C ASP A 414 4.54 2.19 8.74
N ALA A 415 5.48 1.22 8.77
CA ALA A 415 5.17 -0.20 8.69
C ALA A 415 4.37 -0.69 9.91
N ASP A 416 3.39 -1.56 9.67
CA ASP A 416 2.66 -2.26 10.73
C ASP A 416 3.41 -3.49 11.20
N MET A 417 4.15 -4.12 10.27
CA MET A 417 5.00 -5.28 10.55
C MET A 417 6.34 -5.14 9.85
N VAL A 418 7.42 -5.50 10.54
CA VAL A 418 8.78 -5.59 9.98
C VAL A 418 9.31 -7.00 10.21
N ILE A 419 9.71 -7.63 9.13
CA ILE A 419 10.22 -9.00 9.11
C ILE A 419 11.65 -8.98 8.58
N PHE A 420 12.56 -9.62 9.30
CA PHE A 420 13.92 -9.86 8.84
C PHE A 420 14.10 -11.32 8.46
N LEU A 421 14.73 -11.54 7.30
CA LEU A 421 15.27 -12.85 6.97
C LEU A 421 16.75 -12.89 7.35
N TYR A 422 17.11 -13.90 8.12
CA TYR A 422 18.47 -14.15 8.56
C TYR A 422 18.83 -15.62 8.32
N ARG A 423 20.01 -15.87 7.76
CA ARG A 423 20.57 -17.20 7.53
C ARG A 423 21.91 -17.31 8.22
N PRO A 424 22.03 -18.16 9.26
CA PRO A 424 23.31 -18.37 9.95
C PRO A 424 24.42 -18.83 8.99
N GLU A 425 24.10 -19.76 8.08
CA GLU A 425 25.05 -20.29 7.07
C GLU A 425 25.67 -19.18 6.18
N TYR A 426 24.91 -18.11 5.87
CA TYR A 426 25.41 -16.98 5.09
C TYR A 426 26.51 -16.18 5.84
N HIS A 427 26.55 -16.32 7.14
CA HIS A 427 27.52 -15.69 8.03
C HIS A 427 28.58 -16.66 8.57
N ASP A 428 28.76 -17.81 7.90
CA ASP A 428 29.72 -18.87 8.27
C ASP A 428 29.43 -19.50 9.66
N ILE A 429 28.21 -19.40 10.15
CA ILE A 429 27.76 -20.03 11.37
C ILE A 429 27.14 -21.39 10.99
N HIS A 430 27.87 -22.47 11.24
CA HIS A 430 27.49 -23.82 10.81
C HIS A 430 26.84 -24.66 11.91
N ALA A 431 26.87 -24.19 13.17
CA ALA A 431 26.22 -24.84 14.29
C ALA A 431 25.57 -23.80 15.22
N ASN A 432 24.43 -24.16 15.80
CA ASN A 432 23.78 -23.36 16.83
C ASN A 432 24.46 -23.56 18.20
N GLU A 433 23.98 -22.86 19.23
CA GLU A 433 24.51 -22.96 20.61
C GLU A 433 24.40 -24.38 21.20
N MET A 434 23.50 -25.23 20.66
CA MET A 434 23.31 -26.62 21.06
C MET A 434 24.19 -27.60 20.27
N GLY A 435 24.99 -27.10 19.31
CA GLY A 435 25.84 -27.93 18.44
C GLY A 435 25.13 -28.56 17.25
N GLU A 436 23.85 -28.19 16.98
CA GLU A 436 23.11 -28.70 15.84
C GLU A 436 23.48 -27.91 14.57
N SER A 437 23.46 -28.61 13.41
CA SER A 437 23.79 -28.00 12.13
C SER A 437 22.77 -26.96 11.69
N THR A 438 23.23 -25.74 11.38
CA THR A 438 22.40 -24.65 10.87
C THR A 438 22.28 -24.66 9.34
N LYS A 439 22.66 -25.74 8.67
CA LYS A 439 22.64 -25.87 7.22
C LYS A 439 21.21 -25.76 6.67
N GLY A 440 20.97 -24.74 5.81
CA GLY A 440 19.65 -24.46 5.23
C GLY A 440 18.69 -23.78 6.20
N GLU A 441 19.07 -23.52 7.45
CA GLU A 441 18.24 -22.78 8.40
C GLU A 441 18.03 -21.35 7.93
N THR A 442 16.79 -20.90 8.00
CA THR A 442 16.42 -19.50 7.74
C THR A 442 15.50 -19.02 8.84
N GLN A 443 15.93 -18.01 9.56
CA GLN A 443 15.15 -17.38 10.61
C GLN A 443 14.32 -16.23 10.02
N VAL A 444 13.00 -16.34 10.18
CA VAL A 444 12.02 -15.31 9.88
C VAL A 444 11.72 -14.58 11.18
N ARG A 445 12.35 -13.43 11.38
CA ARG A 445 12.22 -12.66 12.61
C ARG A 445 11.21 -11.55 12.45
N ILE A 446 10.10 -11.62 13.16
CA ILE A 446 9.11 -10.54 13.28
C ILE A 446 9.64 -9.55 14.32
N ALA A 447 10.29 -8.47 13.85
CA ALA A 447 10.96 -7.50 14.72
C ALA A 447 10.04 -6.33 15.12
N LYS A 448 8.97 -6.11 14.37
CA LYS A 448 7.89 -5.17 14.69
C LYS A 448 6.56 -5.80 14.28
N HIS A 449 5.57 -5.72 15.17
CA HIS A 449 4.20 -6.13 14.90
C HIS A 449 3.25 -5.27 15.72
N ARG A 450 2.47 -4.38 15.07
CA ARG A 450 1.56 -3.46 15.79
C ARG A 450 0.41 -4.18 16.48
N ASN A 451 -0.07 -5.27 15.90
CA ASN A 451 -1.29 -5.97 16.34
C ASN A 451 -1.02 -7.36 16.88
N GLY A 452 0.26 -7.73 17.11
CA GLY A 452 0.61 -9.09 17.55
C GLY A 452 1.94 -9.16 18.28
N GLN A 453 2.43 -10.38 18.47
CA GLN A 453 3.66 -10.68 19.19
C GLN A 453 4.90 -10.58 18.30
N LEU A 454 6.05 -10.39 18.92
CA LEU A 454 7.36 -10.47 18.26
C LEU A 454 7.86 -11.90 18.43
N GLU A 455 8.26 -12.53 17.34
CA GLU A 455 8.70 -13.92 17.34
C GLU A 455 9.76 -14.18 16.29
N THR A 456 10.59 -15.20 16.50
CA THR A 456 11.55 -15.69 15.51
C THR A 456 11.16 -17.11 15.13
N ILE A 457 10.82 -17.30 13.88
CA ILE A 457 10.35 -18.55 13.31
C ILE A 457 11.46 -19.12 12.44
N THR A 458 11.78 -20.39 12.64
CA THR A 458 12.79 -21.10 11.85
C THR A 458 12.12 -21.87 10.72
N LEU A 459 12.62 -21.67 9.50
CA LEU A 459 12.25 -22.40 8.30
C LEU A 459 13.49 -23.02 7.67
N LYS A 460 13.31 -24.07 6.87
CA LYS A 460 14.37 -24.68 6.07
C LYS A 460 14.33 -24.11 4.64
N ALA A 461 15.44 -23.52 4.18
CA ALA A 461 15.58 -22.96 2.84
C ALA A 461 16.23 -23.98 1.89
N LEU A 462 15.50 -24.39 0.88
CA LEU A 462 15.97 -25.23 -0.22
C LEU A 462 16.24 -24.33 -1.44
N LEU A 463 17.30 -23.50 -1.36
CA LEU A 463 17.54 -22.44 -2.36
C LEU A 463 17.89 -22.96 -3.74
N HIS A 464 18.38 -24.19 -3.88
CA HIS A 464 18.65 -24.81 -5.18
C HIS A 464 17.37 -25.04 -6.00
N ILE A 465 16.22 -25.17 -5.31
CA ILE A 465 14.87 -25.24 -5.90
C ILE A 465 14.01 -24.01 -5.53
N GLN A 466 14.58 -22.96 -4.96
CA GLN A 466 13.89 -21.69 -4.60
C GLN A 466 12.69 -21.88 -3.63
N LYS A 467 12.72 -22.91 -2.76
CA LYS A 467 11.62 -23.27 -1.87
C LYS A 467 11.99 -23.09 -0.41
N PHE A 468 11.01 -22.69 0.40
CA PHE A 468 11.07 -22.69 1.87
C PHE A 468 10.03 -23.67 2.40
N VAL A 469 10.39 -24.42 3.43
CA VAL A 469 9.53 -25.42 4.09
C VAL A 469 9.62 -25.29 5.61
N GLU A 470 8.62 -25.75 6.32
CA GLU A 470 8.65 -25.87 7.79
C GLU A 470 9.44 -27.11 8.20
N ASP A 471 10.02 -27.11 9.42
CA ASP A 471 10.83 -28.24 9.91
C ASP A 471 10.03 -29.55 10.05
N ASP A 472 8.70 -29.47 10.18
CA ASP A 472 7.78 -30.60 10.26
C ASP A 472 7.38 -31.17 8.89
N GLU A 473 7.90 -30.63 7.80
CA GLU A 473 7.62 -31.06 6.44
C GLU A 473 8.83 -31.82 5.86
N ASP A 474 8.57 -32.84 5.05
CA ASP A 474 9.62 -33.52 4.28
C ASP A 474 10.21 -32.57 3.20
N ASP A 475 11.32 -32.98 2.56
CA ASP A 475 11.98 -32.18 1.52
C ASP A 475 11.06 -31.86 0.32
N PHE A 476 9.91 -32.52 0.22
CA PHE A 476 8.87 -32.31 -0.81
C PHE A 476 7.68 -31.46 -0.31
N GLY A 477 7.67 -31.02 0.96
CA GLY A 477 6.61 -30.18 1.55
C GLY A 477 5.36 -30.97 1.95
N HIS A 478 5.48 -32.27 2.16
CA HIS A 478 4.41 -33.05 2.75
C HIS A 478 4.55 -33.04 4.27
N ARG A 479 3.45 -32.76 4.99
CA ARG A 479 3.45 -32.88 6.46
C ARG A 479 3.77 -34.31 6.84
N LEU A 480 4.80 -34.49 7.64
CA LEU A 480 5.06 -35.77 8.29
C LEU A 480 3.84 -36.08 9.18
N PRO A 481 3.26 -37.28 9.09
CA PRO A 481 2.17 -37.65 9.98
C PRO A 481 2.63 -37.50 11.42
N PRO A 482 1.79 -37.00 12.36
CA PRO A 482 2.13 -36.95 13.77
C PRO A 482 2.41 -38.39 14.22
N GLY A 483 3.66 -38.78 14.17
CA GLY A 483 4.08 -40.14 14.34
C GLY A 483 4.68 -40.33 15.71
N ASN A 484 4.29 -41.42 16.34
CA ASN A 484 4.96 -42.03 17.51
C ASN A 484 6.33 -42.59 17.06
N PHE A 485 7.24 -41.71 16.55
CA PHE A 485 8.62 -42.09 16.32
C PHE A 485 9.37 -42.04 17.66
N ARG A 486 9.51 -43.20 18.32
CA ARG A 486 10.44 -43.33 19.43
C ARG A 486 11.80 -43.77 18.87
N PRO A 487 12.88 -43.00 19.10
CA PRO A 487 14.21 -43.48 18.74
C PRO A 487 14.55 -44.69 19.59
N VAL A 488 14.72 -45.82 18.96
CA VAL A 488 15.26 -47.02 19.61
C VAL A 488 16.77 -46.94 19.50
N LYS A 489 17.48 -46.85 20.63
CA LYS A 489 18.93 -46.95 20.69
C LYS A 489 19.30 -48.41 20.86
N ASP A 490 19.72 -49.06 19.78
CA ASP A 490 20.46 -50.28 19.87
C ASP A 490 21.96 -49.95 19.94
N ILE A 491 22.60 -50.42 21.00
CA ILE A 491 24.05 -50.31 21.17
C ILE A 491 24.66 -51.58 20.63
N ASP A 492 25.35 -51.47 19.47
CA ASP A 492 26.13 -52.59 18.93
C ASP A 492 27.37 -52.84 19.81
N ASP A 493 27.80 -54.11 19.91
CA ASP A 493 28.94 -54.56 20.70
C ASP A 493 30.32 -53.93 20.33
N GLN A 494 30.31 -52.99 19.32
CA GLN A 494 31.50 -52.24 18.87
C GLN A 494 31.42 -50.75 19.17
N GLY A 495 30.47 -50.25 19.96
CA GLY A 495 30.42 -48.88 20.44
C GLY A 495 29.92 -47.84 19.42
N GLY A 496 29.35 -48.24 18.28
CA GLY A 496 28.71 -47.38 17.29
C GLY A 496 27.19 -47.30 17.49
N ALA A 497 26.65 -46.12 17.81
CA ALA A 497 25.22 -45.95 17.96
C ALA A 497 24.57 -45.76 16.56
N LYS A 498 23.78 -46.72 16.10
CA LYS A 498 22.90 -46.58 14.94
C LYS A 498 21.48 -46.24 15.43
N ILE A 499 20.94 -45.15 14.93
CA ILE A 499 19.57 -44.74 15.27
C ILE A 499 18.62 -45.27 14.16
N TYR A 500 17.68 -46.13 14.55
CA TYR A 500 16.61 -46.62 13.67
C TYR A 500 15.28 -46.00 14.12
N PHE A 501 14.45 -45.64 13.14
CA PHE A 501 13.08 -45.21 13.40
C PHE A 501 12.12 -46.37 13.07
N GLN A 502 11.39 -46.83 14.04
CA GLN A 502 10.38 -47.88 13.87
C GLN A 502 8.99 -47.27 13.91
N ALA A 503 8.27 -47.29 12.78
CA ALA A 503 6.87 -46.88 12.74
C ALA A 503 6.00 -47.94 13.38
N GLY A 504 5.28 -47.61 14.46
CA GLY A 504 4.30 -48.48 15.08
C GLY A 504 3.15 -48.77 14.12
N SER A 505 2.94 -50.05 13.79
CA SER A 505 1.76 -50.50 13.03
C SER A 505 0.54 -50.52 13.95
N LYS A 506 -0.59 -49.93 13.51
CA LYS A 506 -1.88 -49.98 14.22
C LYS A 506 -2.46 -51.42 14.34
N MET A 507 -1.79 -52.41 13.74
CA MET A 507 -2.23 -53.82 13.83
C MET A 507 -1.84 -54.50 15.14
N ASN A 508 -0.97 -53.92 15.97
CA ASN A 508 -0.55 -54.56 17.23
C ASN A 508 -1.36 -54.17 18.46
N ASP A 509 -2.36 -53.27 18.33
CA ASP A 509 -3.22 -52.84 19.45
C ASP A 509 -4.60 -53.53 19.46
N ALA A 510 -4.80 -54.59 18.66
CA ALA A 510 -5.98 -55.45 18.83
C ALA A 510 -5.71 -56.45 19.93
N GLU A 511 -6.25 -56.20 21.12
CA GLU A 511 -6.42 -57.22 22.19
C GLU A 511 -7.19 -58.39 21.56
N PHE A 512 -6.55 -59.58 21.53
CA PHE A 512 -7.24 -60.81 21.25
C PHE A 512 -8.13 -61.12 22.43
N ASP A 513 -9.45 -61.00 22.26
CA ASP A 513 -10.44 -61.59 23.18
C ASP A 513 -10.27 -63.11 23.13
N GLU A 514 -9.79 -63.70 24.24
CA GLU A 514 -9.62 -65.15 24.41
C GLU A 514 -10.95 -65.91 24.66
N ASP A 515 -12.13 -65.26 24.58
CA ASP A 515 -13.42 -65.88 24.81
C ASP A 515 -14.35 -65.86 23.58
N ALA A 516 -14.02 -66.64 22.53
CA ALA A 516 -15.00 -67.01 21.52
C ALA A 516 -15.20 -68.53 21.54
N PRO A 517 -16.36 -69.04 21.94
CA PRO A 517 -16.67 -70.48 21.84
C PRO A 517 -16.96 -70.85 20.38
N PHE A 518 -16.58 -72.07 20.06
CA PHE A 518 -16.70 -72.79 18.78
C PHE A 518 -18.01 -72.63 18.04
#